data_a891252e15e963a2fcefe787350a9b5b
#
_entry.id   a891252e15e963a2fcefe787350a9b5b
#
_cell.length_a   1.000
_cell.length_b   1.000
_cell.length_c   1.000
_cell.angle_alpha   90.00
_cell.angle_beta   90.00
_cell.angle_gamma   90.00
#
_symmetry.space_group_name_H-M   'P 1'
#
loop_
_entity.id
_entity.type
_entity.pdbx_description
1 polymer ?
#
loop_
_entity_poly.entity_id
_entity_poly.type
_entity_poly.pdbx_seq_one_letter_code
_entity_poly.pdbx_strand_id
1 'polypeptide(L)'
;MKNGVMMQYFEWNLPNDGMLWKRLKDDASHLHEIGISAVWIPPAYKGHEQADEGYGTYDLYDLGEFDQKGTIRTKYGTKQELQEMIEELHRNQIGVYLDAVMNHKAGADYTEW
;
A
#
# COMPACT_ATOMS: atom_id res chain seq x y z
N MET A 1 -14.71 23.68 -9.72
CA MET A 1 -13.98 22.55 -9.14
C MET A 1 -14.71 22.07 -7.90
N LYS A 2 -14.91 20.80 -7.79
CA LYS A 2 -15.50 20.23 -6.58
C LYS A 2 -14.43 20.15 -5.50
N ASN A 3 -14.83 20.41 -4.27
CA ASN A 3 -13.94 20.18 -3.12
C ASN A 3 -13.68 18.68 -2.96
N GLY A 4 -12.42 18.32 -2.93
CA GLY A 4 -12.03 16.94 -2.74
C GLY A 4 -11.97 16.58 -1.26
N VAL A 5 -12.24 15.30 -0.94
CA VAL A 5 -12.08 14.77 0.40
C VAL A 5 -11.09 13.61 0.31
N MET A 6 -9.96 13.74 1.01
CA MET A 6 -8.94 12.70 1.10
C MET A 6 -9.11 11.92 2.39
N MET A 7 -9.06 10.60 2.30
CA MET A 7 -9.12 9.71 3.43
C MET A 7 -7.83 8.93 3.57
N GLN A 8 -7.25 8.90 4.76
CA GLN A 8 -6.14 8.00 5.08
C GLN A 8 -6.72 6.61 5.33
N TYR A 9 -6.35 5.65 4.49
CA TYR A 9 -6.90 4.29 4.54
C TYR A 9 -5.94 3.32 5.19
N PHE A 10 -5.32 3.71 6.29
CA PHE A 10 -4.49 2.82 7.10
C PHE A 10 -4.24 3.41 8.48
N GLU A 11 -3.84 2.54 9.41
CA GLU A 11 -3.33 2.93 10.72
C GLU A 11 -2.15 2.03 11.10
N TRP A 12 -1.39 2.42 12.11
CA TRP A 12 -0.17 1.70 12.48
C TRP A 12 -0.44 0.24 12.89
N ASN A 13 -1.53 -0.02 13.59
CA ASN A 13 -1.83 -1.32 14.18
C ASN A 13 -2.70 -2.22 13.29
N LEU A 14 -2.69 -2.04 11.99
CA LEU A 14 -3.40 -2.93 11.07
C LEU A 14 -2.88 -4.38 11.20
N PRO A 15 -3.76 -5.39 11.08
CA PRO A 15 -3.32 -6.78 11.12
C PRO A 15 -2.44 -7.13 9.91
N ASN A 16 -1.46 -8.02 10.13
CA ASN A 16 -0.61 -8.54 9.06
C ASN A 16 -1.32 -9.70 8.35
N ASP A 17 -2.43 -9.44 7.70
CA ASP A 17 -3.24 -10.45 7.03
C ASP A 17 -3.21 -10.35 5.49
N GLY A 18 -2.49 -9.37 4.95
CA GLY A 18 -2.40 -9.18 3.50
C GLY A 18 -3.71 -8.77 2.84
N MET A 19 -4.65 -8.19 3.57
CA MET A 19 -6.00 -7.92 3.09
C MET A 19 -6.31 -6.46 2.80
N LEU A 20 -5.39 -5.53 3.11
CA LEU A 20 -5.70 -4.10 2.99
C LEU A 20 -6.07 -3.72 1.55
N TRP A 21 -5.30 -4.16 0.57
CA TRP A 21 -5.58 -3.84 -0.83
C TRP A 21 -6.94 -4.39 -1.26
N LYS A 22 -7.28 -5.61 -0.85
CA LYS A 22 -8.58 -6.22 -1.15
C LYS A 22 -9.73 -5.47 -0.50
N ARG A 23 -9.58 -5.08 0.78
CA ARG A 23 -10.62 -4.31 1.48
C ARG A 23 -10.86 -2.97 0.83
N LEU A 24 -9.80 -2.27 0.47
CA LEU A 24 -9.92 -0.97 -0.19
C LEU A 24 -10.58 -1.11 -1.56
N LYS A 25 -10.24 -2.13 -2.32
CA LYS A 25 -10.88 -2.43 -3.60
C LYS A 25 -12.39 -2.64 -3.43
N ASP A 26 -12.77 -3.45 -2.43
CA ASP A 26 -14.18 -3.77 -2.18
C ASP A 26 -14.96 -2.56 -1.68
N ASP A 27 -14.29 -1.61 -1.04
CA ASP A 27 -14.90 -0.40 -0.48
C ASP A 27 -15.03 0.73 -1.50
N ALA A 28 -14.46 0.60 -2.67
CA ALA A 28 -14.32 1.71 -3.63
C ALA A 28 -15.65 2.39 -3.97
N SER A 29 -16.70 1.62 -4.27
CA SER A 29 -18.01 2.19 -4.61
C SER A 29 -18.63 2.91 -3.41
N HIS A 30 -18.49 2.36 -2.21
CA HIS A 30 -19.00 2.99 -0.99
C HIS A 30 -18.28 4.30 -0.71
N LEU A 31 -16.95 4.33 -0.85
CA LEU A 31 -16.18 5.56 -0.66
C LEU A 31 -16.62 6.65 -1.65
N HIS A 32 -16.89 6.27 -2.90
CA HIS A 32 -17.40 7.20 -3.89
C HIS A 32 -18.77 7.77 -3.46
N GLU A 33 -19.66 6.91 -2.97
CA GLU A 33 -20.99 7.31 -2.52
C GLU A 33 -20.97 8.34 -1.38
N ILE A 34 -20.03 8.20 -0.45
CA ILE A 34 -19.92 9.14 0.68
C ILE A 34 -19.06 10.36 0.39
N GLY A 35 -18.61 10.53 -0.86
CA GLY A 35 -17.94 11.76 -1.31
C GLY A 35 -16.41 11.74 -1.19
N ILE A 36 -15.80 10.59 -0.99
CA ILE A 36 -14.33 10.48 -0.97
C ILE A 36 -13.81 10.57 -2.40
N SER A 37 -12.90 11.50 -2.66
CA SER A 37 -12.29 11.70 -3.97
C SER A 37 -10.84 11.25 -4.07
N ALA A 38 -10.20 10.95 -2.94
CA ALA A 38 -8.83 10.46 -2.91
C ALA A 38 -8.59 9.64 -1.65
N VAL A 39 -7.70 8.67 -1.74
CA VAL A 39 -7.23 7.90 -0.58
C VAL A 39 -5.72 7.97 -0.49
N TRP A 40 -5.22 8.04 0.72
CA TRP A 40 -3.81 7.98 1.04
C TRP A 40 -3.52 6.60 1.61
N ILE A 41 -2.69 5.83 0.89
CA ILE A 41 -2.33 4.47 1.26
C ILE A 41 -0.92 4.41 1.85
N PRO A 42 -0.63 3.38 2.68
CA PRO A 42 0.71 3.24 3.24
C PRO A 42 1.74 2.90 2.17
N PRO A 43 3.06 2.99 2.49
CA PRO A 43 4.09 2.59 1.53
C PRO A 43 3.87 1.15 1.05
N ALA A 44 3.90 0.97 -0.28
CA ALA A 44 3.59 -0.32 -0.90
C ALA A 44 4.84 -1.17 -1.17
N TYR A 45 6.03 -0.66 -0.84
CA TYR A 45 7.29 -1.33 -1.10
C TYR A 45 7.54 -2.47 -0.11
N LYS A 46 8.35 -3.46 -0.53
CA LYS A 46 8.75 -4.56 0.34
C LYS A 46 9.51 -4.02 1.55
N GLY A 47 9.01 -4.31 2.75
CA GLY A 47 9.68 -4.00 4.00
C GLY A 47 10.73 -5.07 4.37
N HIS A 48 11.48 -4.83 5.44
CA HIS A 48 12.49 -5.78 5.91
C HIS A 48 11.88 -7.02 6.59
N GLU A 49 10.59 -7.01 6.86
CA GLU A 49 9.79 -8.16 7.32
C GLU A 49 8.35 -8.02 6.84
N GLN A 50 7.61 -9.14 6.81
CA GLN A 50 6.24 -9.14 6.30
C GLN A 50 5.31 -8.20 7.07
N ALA A 51 5.47 -8.10 8.38
CA ALA A 51 4.62 -7.27 9.24
C ALA A 51 4.99 -5.78 9.22
N ASP A 52 6.00 -5.37 8.45
CA ASP A 52 6.43 -3.98 8.36
C ASP A 52 5.32 -3.10 7.81
N GLU A 53 5.06 -1.97 8.46
CA GLU A 53 4.03 -1.01 8.07
C GLU A 53 4.37 -0.25 6.78
N GLY A 54 5.53 -0.51 6.20
CA GLY A 54 5.98 0.08 4.95
C GLY A 54 7.10 1.12 5.12
N TYR A 55 7.42 1.49 6.34
CA TYR A 55 8.46 2.50 6.61
C TYR A 55 9.86 1.89 6.79
N GLY A 56 9.95 0.56 7.01
CA GLY A 56 11.21 -0.16 7.01
C GLY A 56 11.52 -0.73 5.63
N THR A 57 11.64 0.12 4.63
CA THR A 57 11.77 -0.29 3.23
C THR A 57 13.02 -1.14 2.99
N TYR A 58 12.83 -2.32 2.40
CA TYR A 58 13.91 -3.19 1.97
C TYR A 58 14.20 -3.02 0.47
N ASP A 59 13.18 -3.06 -0.38
CA ASP A 59 13.31 -2.97 -1.82
C ASP A 59 12.24 -2.06 -2.41
N LEU A 60 12.67 -0.92 -2.96
CA LEU A 60 11.78 0.06 -3.59
C LEU A 60 11.13 -0.46 -4.88
N TYR A 61 11.69 -1.50 -5.47
CA TYR A 61 11.18 -2.08 -6.73
C TYR A 61 10.27 -3.28 -6.51
N ASP A 62 10.12 -3.73 -5.25
CA ASP A 62 9.26 -4.87 -4.91
C ASP A 62 7.98 -4.37 -4.23
N LEU A 63 6.86 -4.52 -4.91
CA LEU A 63 5.53 -4.12 -4.42
C LEU A 63 4.71 -5.33 -3.92
N GLY A 64 5.40 -6.39 -3.50
CA GLY A 64 4.73 -7.64 -3.11
C GLY A 64 4.68 -8.64 -4.26
N GLU A 65 5.69 -8.65 -5.11
CA GLU A 65 5.79 -9.51 -6.29
C GLU A 65 6.86 -10.60 -6.12
N PHE A 66 7.98 -10.26 -5.47
CA PHE A 66 9.13 -11.14 -5.36
C PHE A 66 9.21 -11.78 -3.98
N ASP A 67 9.65 -13.05 -3.92
CA ASP A 67 9.87 -13.74 -2.64
C ASP A 67 11.17 -13.23 -2.01
N GLN A 68 11.02 -12.25 -1.14
CA GLN A 68 12.12 -11.63 -0.41
C GLN A 68 11.75 -11.54 1.07
N LYS A 69 12.73 -11.67 1.95
CA LYS A 69 12.53 -11.66 3.41
C LYS A 69 11.46 -12.68 3.85
N GLY A 70 11.44 -13.84 3.17
CA GLY A 70 10.54 -14.94 3.49
C GLY A 70 9.09 -14.76 3.09
N THR A 71 8.79 -13.77 2.25
CA THR A 71 7.41 -13.49 1.83
C THR A 71 7.36 -12.90 0.42
N ILE A 72 6.28 -13.17 -0.31
CA ILE A 72 5.99 -12.51 -1.58
C ILE A 72 5.21 -11.23 -1.34
N ARG A 73 4.17 -11.29 -0.54
CA ARG A 73 3.35 -10.12 -0.24
C ARG A 73 3.98 -9.20 0.79
N THR A 74 3.56 -7.95 0.79
CA THR A 74 3.78 -7.02 1.90
C THR A 74 2.72 -7.26 2.99
N LYS A 75 2.76 -6.51 4.08
CA LYS A 75 1.72 -6.53 5.12
C LYS A 75 0.32 -6.35 4.53
N TYR A 76 0.21 -5.62 3.43
CA TYR A 76 -1.06 -5.15 2.87
C TYR A 76 -1.56 -5.96 1.69
N GLY A 77 -0.72 -6.77 1.06
CA GLY A 77 -1.10 -7.61 -0.05
C GLY A 77 -0.01 -7.79 -1.10
N THR A 78 -0.37 -8.41 -2.21
CA THR A 78 0.51 -8.63 -3.35
C THR A 78 0.44 -7.45 -4.32
N LYS A 79 1.41 -7.39 -5.24
CA LYS A 79 1.43 -6.38 -6.31
C LYS A 79 0.17 -6.45 -7.18
N GLN A 80 -0.29 -7.67 -7.50
CA GLN A 80 -1.50 -7.83 -8.31
C GLN A 80 -2.71 -7.24 -7.59
N GLU A 81 -2.85 -7.50 -6.30
CA GLU A 81 -3.94 -6.95 -5.48
C GLU A 81 -3.88 -5.44 -5.41
N LEU A 82 -2.67 -4.88 -5.30
CA LEU A 82 -2.46 -3.43 -5.33
C LEU A 82 -2.92 -2.84 -6.66
N GLN A 83 -2.54 -3.44 -7.79
CA GLN A 83 -2.94 -2.97 -9.12
C GLN A 83 -4.45 -3.03 -9.32
N GLU A 84 -5.08 -4.12 -8.91
CA GLU A 84 -6.54 -4.27 -9.01
C GLU A 84 -7.28 -3.23 -8.15
N MET A 85 -6.76 -2.96 -6.96
CA MET A 85 -7.32 -1.93 -6.08
C MET A 85 -7.24 -0.54 -6.73
N ILE A 86 -6.08 -0.19 -7.28
CA ILE A 86 -5.89 1.11 -7.93
C ILE A 86 -6.84 1.26 -9.11
N GLU A 87 -6.99 0.22 -9.94
CA GLU A 87 -7.91 0.25 -11.07
C GLU A 87 -9.35 0.43 -10.63
N GLU A 88 -9.79 -0.24 -9.57
CA GLU A 88 -11.14 -0.13 -9.06
C GLU A 88 -11.42 1.26 -8.47
N LEU A 89 -10.46 1.82 -7.74
CA LEU A 89 -10.58 3.18 -7.24
C LEU A 89 -10.70 4.19 -8.38
N HIS A 90 -9.88 4.06 -9.41
CA HIS A 90 -9.97 4.94 -10.58
C HIS A 90 -11.31 4.83 -11.30
N ARG A 91 -11.89 3.62 -11.40
CA ARG A 91 -13.24 3.44 -11.95
C ARG A 91 -14.30 4.19 -11.14
N ASN A 92 -14.10 4.34 -9.85
CA ASN A 92 -14.98 5.07 -8.96
C ASN A 92 -14.54 6.54 -8.79
N GLN A 93 -13.66 7.03 -9.66
CA GLN A 93 -13.19 8.42 -9.68
C GLN A 93 -12.48 8.83 -8.38
N ILE A 94 -11.76 7.89 -7.78
CA ILE A 94 -10.97 8.11 -6.56
C ILE A 94 -9.48 8.05 -6.91
N GLY A 95 -8.75 9.13 -6.59
CA GLY A 95 -7.31 9.17 -6.75
C GLY A 95 -6.60 8.41 -5.63
N VAL A 96 -5.40 7.90 -5.92
CA VAL A 96 -4.59 7.15 -4.95
C VAL A 96 -3.29 7.88 -4.73
N TYR A 97 -2.97 8.16 -3.47
CA TYR A 97 -1.72 8.80 -3.07
C TYR A 97 -0.94 7.82 -2.21
N LEU A 98 0.28 7.51 -2.65
CA LEU A 98 1.16 6.57 -1.97
C LEU A 98 2.06 7.33 -0.99
N ASP A 99 2.13 6.82 0.25
CA ASP A 99 3.10 7.32 1.22
C ASP A 99 4.47 6.73 0.86
N ALA A 100 5.34 7.54 0.29
CA ALA A 100 6.62 7.09 -0.26
C ALA A 100 7.76 7.26 0.73
N VAL A 101 8.61 6.23 0.84
CA VAL A 101 9.84 6.25 1.65
C VAL A 101 11.03 6.21 0.69
N MET A 102 11.66 7.37 0.45
CA MET A 102 12.68 7.52 -0.57
C MET A 102 14.09 7.72 -0.05
N ASN A 103 14.26 7.93 1.25
CA ASN A 103 15.53 8.37 1.83
C ASN A 103 16.23 7.34 2.70
N HIS A 104 15.68 6.13 2.85
CA HIS A 104 16.36 5.05 3.58
C HIS A 104 15.82 3.68 3.16
N LYS A 105 16.61 2.63 3.49
CA LYS A 105 16.22 1.23 3.34
C LYS A 105 16.59 0.50 4.63
N ALA A 106 15.89 -0.60 4.91
CA ALA A 106 16.12 -1.45 6.08
C ALA A 106 16.39 -2.90 5.68
N GLY A 107 17.05 -3.64 6.56
CA GLY A 107 17.23 -5.08 6.39
C GLY A 107 18.12 -5.49 5.23
N ALA A 108 19.14 -4.69 4.90
CA ALA A 108 20.10 -5.00 3.83
C ALA A 108 20.70 -6.40 4.01
N ASP A 109 20.90 -7.10 2.89
CA ASP A 109 21.44 -8.48 2.91
C ASP A 109 22.92 -8.52 3.30
N TYR A 110 23.65 -7.43 3.06
CA TYR A 110 25.05 -7.27 3.49
C TYR A 110 25.39 -5.80 3.65
N THR A 111 26.47 -5.53 4.36
CA THR A 111 26.96 -4.18 4.60
C THR A 111 28.18 -3.89 3.71
N GLU A 112 28.14 -2.77 3.01
CA GLU A 112 29.31 -2.24 2.28
C GLU A 112 29.90 -1.06 3.02
N TRP A 113 31.24 -0.96 2.96
CA TRP A 113 32.01 0.13 3.54
C TRP A 113 32.63 1.00 2.44
#